data_f66ad27c22f246bec0fad2673d790b81
#
_entry.id   f66ad27c22f246bec0fad2673d790b81
#
_cell.length_a   1.000
_cell.length_b   1.000
_cell.length_c   1.000
_cell.angle_alpha   90.00
_cell.angle_beta   90.00
_cell.angle_gamma   90.00
#
_symmetry.space_group_name_H-M   'P 1'
#
loop_
_entity.id
_entity.type
_entity.pdbx_description
1 polymer ?
#
loop_
_entity_poly.entity_id
_entity_poly.type
_entity_poly.pdbx_seq_one_letter_code
_entity_poly.pdbx_strand_id
1 'polypeptide(L)'
;TKAASNALRPMTTYEHQDWLVNERINERGVKVDLPMAKAAMFYADMEQGEIAKQLINITDGAISKHSQHQRVNNWVRGKVCTKSRLIMQRFEKGKEKFSLDKSVRAELITRASLGEVTIPDTVIQVLELVQAGNKSSVSKFNRMIGRADSEDSRVRGAFVYAGASQTLRYASRGLQLHNMRRDCFSPSQAEDLRQQMIDRYILEDDSGFLPVMDTLSKLLRPALIPDEGNVFVVGDWASVEARALPWLAKSKGGDKKLDIFRAGKDVYVEAALAMGMTGVWGRQIGKVAELSLGYGGAAGAFGNMAKNYGLVLPEYKVKGIVDAWRDKNSWAVAFWDRLHAAAIAAVKKPGEEFKAGHATYLFAKNLMGGTLLCILPGDLIMQYPKAKLEILDTEYGKKLTLTAMKANWHPKQGDSEWPRISLWRGLLAENITQAFCARLLREVLLICPNVVGHVHDEIIMEVPKDQAAESLTLLETAMN
;
A
#
# COMPACT_ATOMS: atom_id res chain seq x y z
N THR A 1 17.54 25.64 -0.61
CA THR A 1 18.65 26.62 -0.71
C THR A 1 19.57 26.27 -1.89
N LYS A 2 20.33 27.24 -2.43
CA LYS A 2 21.29 27.05 -3.53
C LYS A 2 22.32 25.94 -3.20
N ALA A 3 22.74 25.83 -1.94
CA ALA A 3 23.65 24.77 -1.49
C ALA A 3 23.01 23.35 -1.60
N ALA A 4 21.73 23.20 -1.25
CA ALA A 4 21.02 21.93 -1.41
C ALA A 4 20.84 21.57 -2.89
N SER A 5 20.51 22.54 -3.75
CA SER A 5 20.40 22.34 -5.20
C SER A 5 21.71 21.88 -5.83
N ASN A 6 22.84 22.45 -5.40
CA ASN A 6 24.17 22.07 -5.90
C ASN A 6 24.63 20.69 -5.42
N ALA A 7 24.06 20.16 -4.32
CA ALA A 7 24.40 18.83 -3.80
C ALA A 7 23.60 17.69 -4.46
N LEU A 8 22.52 18.02 -5.17
CA LEU A 8 21.66 17.05 -5.85
C LEU A 8 22.00 17.01 -7.34
N ARG A 9 21.78 15.87 -7.98
CA ARG A 9 21.81 15.86 -9.44
C ARG A 9 20.64 16.67 -10.00
N PRO A 10 20.81 17.33 -11.17
CA PRO A 10 19.69 17.96 -11.85
C PRO A 10 18.65 16.92 -12.27
N MET A 11 17.40 17.35 -12.41
CA MET A 11 16.36 16.54 -13.04
C MET A 11 16.71 16.32 -14.51
N THR A 12 16.43 15.11 -15.00
CA THR A 12 16.47 14.85 -16.44
C THR A 12 15.29 15.54 -17.13
N THR A 13 15.35 15.67 -18.46
CA THR A 13 14.24 16.21 -19.25
C THR A 13 12.95 15.41 -19.04
N TYR A 14 13.06 14.07 -18.97
CA TYR A 14 11.92 13.19 -18.71
C TYR A 14 11.34 13.40 -17.31
N GLU A 15 12.17 13.47 -16.27
CA GLU A 15 11.70 13.74 -14.90
C GLU A 15 10.99 15.09 -14.79
N HIS A 16 11.46 16.10 -15.53
CA HIS A 16 10.82 17.41 -15.55
C HIS A 16 9.46 17.35 -16.26
N GLN A 17 9.34 16.62 -17.38
CA GLN A 17 8.05 16.40 -18.05
C GLN A 17 7.06 15.64 -17.17
N ASP A 18 7.50 14.58 -16.53
CA ASP A 18 6.70 13.81 -15.58
C ASP A 18 6.19 14.68 -14.42
N TRP A 19 7.04 15.54 -13.90
CA TRP A 19 6.69 16.50 -12.86
C TRP A 19 5.66 17.51 -13.35
N LEU A 20 5.80 18.08 -14.56
CA LEU A 20 4.82 18.98 -15.14
C LEU A 20 3.45 18.34 -15.32
N VAL A 21 3.38 17.06 -15.71
CA VAL A 21 2.12 16.31 -15.78
C VAL A 21 1.50 16.16 -14.40
N ASN A 22 2.29 15.83 -13.38
CA ASN A 22 1.80 15.79 -11.99
C ASN A 22 1.19 17.12 -11.55
N GLU A 23 1.86 18.24 -11.87
CA GLU A 23 1.33 19.56 -11.51
C GLU A 23 0.02 19.88 -12.25
N ARG A 24 -0.10 19.54 -13.53
CA ARG A 24 -1.37 19.69 -14.27
C ARG A 24 -2.51 18.85 -13.66
N ILE A 25 -2.24 17.62 -13.23
CA ILE A 25 -3.22 16.77 -12.53
C ILE A 25 -3.62 17.42 -11.19
N ASN A 26 -2.63 17.93 -10.45
CA ASN A 26 -2.86 18.63 -9.18
C ASN A 26 -3.67 19.92 -9.34
N GLU A 27 -3.41 20.70 -10.39
CA GLU A 27 -4.15 21.93 -10.71
C GLU A 27 -5.59 21.63 -11.13
N ARG A 28 -5.81 20.58 -11.93
CA ARG A 28 -7.14 20.16 -12.33
C ARG A 28 -7.94 19.69 -11.11
N GLY A 29 -7.33 18.90 -10.24
CA GLY A 29 -7.96 18.36 -9.03
C GLY A 29 -9.10 17.38 -9.34
N VAL A 30 -9.68 16.83 -8.29
CA VAL A 30 -10.85 15.95 -8.35
C VAL A 30 -12.03 16.57 -7.62
N LYS A 31 -13.20 16.58 -8.24
CA LYS A 31 -14.44 17.08 -7.65
C LYS A 31 -14.96 16.11 -6.59
N VAL A 32 -15.49 16.67 -5.50
CA VAL A 32 -16.05 15.90 -4.39
C VAL A 32 -17.49 16.30 -4.11
N ASP A 33 -18.32 15.34 -3.75
CA ASP A 33 -19.69 15.56 -3.31
C ASP A 33 -19.71 16.14 -1.89
N LEU A 34 -19.71 17.46 -1.77
CA LEU A 34 -19.73 18.16 -0.49
C LEU A 34 -21.01 17.93 0.33
N PRO A 35 -22.23 17.90 -0.26
CA PRO A 35 -23.45 17.52 0.46
C PRO A 35 -23.33 16.15 1.10
N MET A 36 -22.89 15.14 0.34
CA MET A 36 -22.67 13.79 0.83
C MET A 36 -21.58 13.75 1.92
N ALA A 37 -20.45 14.44 1.71
CA ALA A 37 -19.37 14.49 2.69
C ALA A 37 -19.81 15.10 4.02
N LYS A 38 -20.59 16.18 4.01
CA LYS A 38 -21.17 16.81 5.21
C LYS A 38 -22.17 15.89 5.90
N ALA A 39 -23.03 15.21 5.13
CA ALA A 39 -23.95 14.22 5.66
C ALA A 39 -23.22 13.05 6.31
N ALA A 40 -22.18 12.50 5.65
CA ALA A 40 -21.35 11.43 6.21
C ALA A 40 -20.69 11.80 7.52
N MET A 41 -20.19 13.03 7.67
CA MET A 41 -19.61 13.48 8.94
C MET A 41 -20.64 13.56 10.06
N PHE A 42 -21.88 13.97 9.77
CA PHE A 42 -22.95 13.96 10.76
C PHE A 42 -23.20 12.54 11.30
N TYR A 43 -23.31 11.53 10.42
CA TYR A 43 -23.47 10.13 10.86
C TYR A 43 -22.25 9.60 11.61
N ALA A 44 -21.05 10.00 11.18
CA ALA A 44 -19.83 9.60 11.87
C ALA A 44 -19.76 10.14 13.30
N ASP A 45 -20.16 11.40 13.51
CA ASP A 45 -20.16 12.03 14.83
C ASP A 45 -21.24 11.42 15.75
N MET A 46 -22.42 11.11 15.21
CA MET A 46 -23.48 10.39 15.95
C MET A 46 -23.02 9.00 16.41
N GLU A 47 -22.48 8.22 15.49
CA GLU A 47 -21.99 6.86 15.78
C GLU A 47 -20.83 6.87 16.78
N GLN A 48 -19.89 7.81 16.64
CA GLN A 48 -18.80 7.96 17.62
C GLN A 48 -19.30 8.35 19.01
N GLY A 49 -20.35 9.17 19.08
CA GLY A 49 -21.04 9.51 20.32
C GLY A 49 -21.67 8.30 20.98
N GLU A 50 -22.33 7.44 20.19
CA GLU A 50 -22.96 6.22 20.70
C GLU A 50 -21.92 5.18 21.14
N ILE A 51 -20.85 4.98 20.36
CA ILE A 51 -19.70 4.15 20.73
C ILE A 51 -19.08 4.63 22.06
N ALA A 52 -18.96 5.94 22.25
CA ALA A 52 -18.43 6.49 23.50
C ALA A 52 -19.31 6.18 24.70
N LYS A 53 -20.65 6.31 24.57
CA LYS A 53 -21.60 5.94 25.63
C LYS A 53 -21.51 4.47 25.99
N GLN A 54 -21.48 3.59 24.98
CA GLN A 54 -21.37 2.14 25.20
C GLN A 54 -20.04 1.78 25.87
N LEU A 55 -18.91 2.38 25.45
CA LEU A 55 -17.61 2.17 26.09
C LEU A 55 -17.63 2.59 27.57
N ILE A 56 -18.24 3.74 27.90
CA ILE A 56 -18.39 4.21 29.30
C ILE A 56 -19.18 3.17 30.11
N ASN A 57 -20.30 2.72 29.60
CA ASN A 57 -21.18 1.77 30.31
C ASN A 57 -20.50 0.41 30.52
N ILE A 58 -19.85 -0.18 29.51
CA ILE A 58 -19.21 -1.51 29.58
C ILE A 58 -17.99 -1.49 30.51
N THR A 59 -17.30 -0.34 30.58
CA THR A 59 -16.03 -0.24 31.31
C THR A 59 -16.14 0.51 32.65
N ASP A 60 -17.35 0.80 33.12
CA ASP A 60 -17.60 1.60 34.34
C ASP A 60 -16.84 2.93 34.31
N GLY A 61 -16.81 3.59 33.16
CA GLY A 61 -16.15 4.87 32.96
C GLY A 61 -14.63 4.81 32.75
N ALA A 62 -14.01 3.64 32.76
CA ALA A 62 -12.56 3.50 32.56
C ALA A 62 -12.12 3.93 31.14
N ILE A 63 -12.98 3.77 30.13
CA ILE A 63 -12.76 4.17 28.74
C ILE A 63 -13.93 5.06 28.32
N SER A 64 -13.63 6.31 27.96
CA SER A 64 -14.66 7.25 27.50
C SER A 64 -14.62 7.54 25.98
N LYS A 65 -13.55 7.13 25.27
CA LYS A 65 -13.41 7.30 23.82
C LYS A 65 -12.57 6.17 23.23
N HIS A 66 -12.95 5.69 22.06
CA HIS A 66 -12.21 4.67 21.28
C HIS A 66 -10.76 5.07 21.00
N SER A 67 -10.45 6.37 20.92
CA SER A 67 -9.10 6.91 20.63
C SER A 67 -8.16 6.94 21.84
N GLN A 68 -8.60 6.55 23.03
CA GLN A 68 -7.75 6.45 24.22
C GLN A 68 -6.93 5.16 24.23
N HIS A 69 -6.09 4.97 23.23
CA HIS A 69 -5.37 3.71 22.96
C HIS A 69 -4.66 3.11 24.17
N GLN A 70 -4.03 3.94 25.00
CA GLN A 70 -3.33 3.46 26.19
C GLN A 70 -4.28 2.94 27.27
N ARG A 71 -5.41 3.64 27.50
CA ARG A 71 -6.43 3.21 28.46
C ARG A 71 -7.10 1.92 28.01
N VAL A 72 -7.46 1.83 26.72
CA VAL A 72 -8.01 0.62 26.11
C VAL A 72 -7.05 -0.56 26.29
N ASN A 73 -5.77 -0.38 25.95
CA ASN A 73 -4.75 -1.42 26.09
C ASN A 73 -4.62 -1.90 27.53
N ASN A 74 -4.50 -0.99 28.49
CA ASN A 74 -4.37 -1.34 29.90
C ASN A 74 -5.60 -2.06 30.44
N TRP A 75 -6.80 -1.60 30.11
CA TRP A 75 -8.07 -2.21 30.52
C TRP A 75 -8.22 -3.63 29.97
N VAL A 76 -7.99 -3.82 28.66
CA VAL A 76 -8.05 -5.14 28.02
C VAL A 76 -7.00 -6.08 28.62
N ARG A 77 -5.74 -5.63 28.76
CA ARG A 77 -4.67 -6.42 29.35
C ARG A 77 -4.97 -6.90 30.77
N GLY A 78 -5.67 -6.08 31.56
CA GLY A 78 -6.12 -6.44 32.91
C GLY A 78 -7.22 -7.50 32.96
N LYS A 79 -7.99 -7.67 31.89
CA LYS A 79 -9.17 -8.56 31.85
C LYS A 79 -8.93 -9.88 31.10
N VAL A 80 -7.84 -10.01 30.33
CA VAL A 80 -7.56 -11.21 29.53
C VAL A 80 -6.55 -12.14 30.20
N CYS A 81 -6.58 -13.44 29.83
CA CYS A 81 -5.66 -14.46 30.32
C CYS A 81 -4.24 -14.28 29.77
N THR A 82 -3.27 -15.00 30.35
CA THR A 82 -1.85 -14.94 29.94
C THR A 82 -1.66 -15.28 28.47
N LYS A 83 -2.37 -16.29 27.94
CA LYS A 83 -2.29 -16.66 26.51
C LYS A 83 -2.69 -15.52 25.59
N SER A 84 -3.74 -14.78 25.93
CA SER A 84 -4.18 -13.58 25.17
C SER A 84 -3.19 -12.41 25.33
N ARG A 85 -2.54 -12.25 26.51
CA ARG A 85 -1.50 -11.22 26.70
C ARG A 85 -0.29 -11.45 25.80
N LEU A 86 0.10 -12.71 25.56
CA LEU A 86 1.20 -13.05 24.63
C LEU A 86 0.89 -12.60 23.19
N ILE A 87 -0.37 -12.64 22.76
CA ILE A 87 -0.78 -12.11 21.44
C ILE A 87 -0.56 -10.60 21.35
N MET A 88 -0.79 -9.89 22.48
CA MET A 88 -0.60 -8.43 22.57
C MET A 88 0.86 -8.03 22.72
N GLN A 89 1.74 -8.94 23.12
CA GLN A 89 3.14 -8.67 23.44
C GLN A 89 3.95 -8.32 22.20
N ARG A 90 4.78 -7.31 22.31
CA ARG A 90 5.77 -6.86 21.32
C ARG A 90 7.06 -6.53 22.03
N PHE A 91 8.19 -6.70 21.33
CA PHE A 91 9.49 -6.27 21.82
C PHE A 91 9.98 -5.11 20.94
N GLU A 92 10.25 -3.98 21.55
CA GLU A 92 10.78 -2.80 20.87
C GLU A 92 12.02 -2.28 21.59
N LYS A 93 13.16 -2.28 20.91
CA LYS A 93 14.46 -1.89 21.47
C LYS A 93 14.79 -2.64 22.77
N GLY A 94 14.52 -3.95 22.81
CA GLY A 94 14.77 -4.80 24.00
C GLY A 94 13.79 -4.61 25.16
N LYS A 95 12.77 -3.74 25.03
CA LYS A 95 11.74 -3.52 26.04
C LYS A 95 10.43 -4.18 25.63
N GLU A 96 9.80 -4.83 26.60
CA GLU A 96 8.47 -5.39 26.45
C GLU A 96 7.43 -4.25 26.32
N LYS A 97 6.58 -4.35 25.33
CA LYS A 97 5.42 -3.49 25.11
C LYS A 97 4.19 -4.32 24.79
N PHE A 98 3.03 -3.77 25.05
CA PHE A 98 1.75 -4.37 24.67
C PHE A 98 1.07 -3.49 23.64
N SER A 99 0.63 -4.07 22.53
CA SER A 99 -0.08 -3.40 21.44
C SER A 99 -1.48 -3.98 21.28
N LEU A 100 -2.44 -3.11 20.99
CA LEU A 100 -3.76 -3.44 20.50
C LEU A 100 -4.02 -2.73 19.17
N ASP A 101 -3.04 -2.81 18.25
CA ASP A 101 -3.25 -2.33 16.89
C ASP A 101 -4.36 -3.13 16.17
N LYS A 102 -4.72 -2.68 14.96
CA LYS A 102 -5.81 -3.30 14.19
C LYS A 102 -5.63 -4.81 14.01
N SER A 103 -4.40 -5.26 13.78
CA SER A 103 -4.11 -6.67 13.53
C SER A 103 -4.26 -7.51 14.79
N VAL A 104 -3.78 -7.01 15.92
CA VAL A 104 -3.88 -7.68 17.23
C VAL A 104 -5.34 -7.78 17.69
N ARG A 105 -6.15 -6.72 17.52
CA ARG A 105 -7.57 -6.77 17.83
C ARG A 105 -8.29 -7.84 17.01
N ALA A 106 -8.08 -7.85 15.70
CA ALA A 106 -8.65 -8.84 14.81
C ALA A 106 -8.22 -10.27 15.18
N GLU A 107 -6.94 -10.47 15.50
CA GLU A 107 -6.41 -11.78 15.93
C GLU A 107 -7.06 -12.27 17.24
N LEU A 108 -7.20 -11.39 18.23
CA LEU A 108 -7.84 -11.72 19.50
C LEU A 108 -9.31 -12.16 19.30
N ILE A 109 -10.08 -11.38 18.53
CA ILE A 109 -11.49 -11.68 18.23
C ILE A 109 -11.61 -13.02 17.48
N THR A 110 -10.78 -13.22 16.42
CA THR A 110 -10.80 -14.46 15.63
C THR A 110 -10.43 -15.68 16.48
N ARG A 111 -9.36 -15.60 17.31
CA ARG A 111 -8.97 -16.74 18.15
C ARG A 111 -9.98 -17.03 19.26
N ALA A 112 -10.69 -16.02 19.76
CA ALA A 112 -11.79 -16.21 20.69
C ALA A 112 -12.96 -16.94 20.03
N SER A 113 -13.35 -16.56 18.81
CA SER A 113 -14.43 -17.23 18.06
C SER A 113 -14.10 -18.68 17.69
N LEU A 114 -12.81 -19.01 17.52
CA LEU A 114 -12.33 -20.37 17.27
C LEU A 114 -12.12 -21.19 18.57
N GLY A 115 -12.38 -20.61 19.76
CA GLY A 115 -12.15 -21.28 21.04
C GLY A 115 -10.68 -21.48 21.41
N GLU A 116 -9.74 -20.86 20.69
CA GLU A 116 -8.30 -20.98 20.96
C GLU A 116 -7.85 -20.20 22.21
N VAL A 117 -8.56 -19.13 22.54
CA VAL A 117 -8.36 -18.31 23.74
C VAL A 117 -9.71 -17.96 24.37
N THR A 118 -9.75 -17.92 25.70
CA THR A 118 -10.91 -17.44 26.43
C THR A 118 -10.78 -15.95 26.69
N ILE A 119 -11.72 -15.17 26.15
CA ILE A 119 -11.81 -13.73 26.33
C ILE A 119 -13.23 -13.40 26.83
N PRO A 120 -13.38 -12.62 27.90
CA PRO A 120 -14.71 -12.21 28.37
C PRO A 120 -15.49 -11.45 27.29
N ASP A 121 -16.80 -11.68 27.19
CA ASP A 121 -17.67 -11.04 26.20
C ASP A 121 -17.61 -9.51 26.27
N THR A 122 -17.52 -8.94 27.48
CA THR A 122 -17.31 -7.49 27.65
C THR A 122 -16.03 -6.98 26.99
N VAL A 123 -14.97 -7.78 26.99
CA VAL A 123 -13.70 -7.41 26.31
C VAL A 123 -13.87 -7.51 24.80
N ILE A 124 -14.55 -8.54 24.28
CA ILE A 124 -14.87 -8.67 22.85
C ILE A 124 -15.66 -7.46 22.39
N GLN A 125 -16.73 -7.08 23.10
CA GLN A 125 -17.53 -5.90 22.80
C GLN A 125 -16.69 -4.61 22.78
N VAL A 126 -15.80 -4.41 23.76
CA VAL A 126 -14.89 -3.25 23.76
C VAL A 126 -13.95 -3.27 22.56
N LEU A 127 -13.39 -4.43 22.18
CA LEU A 127 -12.52 -4.55 21.00
C LEU A 127 -13.26 -4.22 19.70
N GLU A 128 -14.51 -4.67 19.56
CA GLU A 128 -15.36 -4.39 18.39
C GLU A 128 -15.74 -2.91 18.31
N LEU A 129 -16.18 -2.30 19.43
CA LEU A 129 -16.48 -0.86 19.50
C LEU A 129 -15.27 0.00 19.18
N VAL A 130 -14.10 -0.34 19.73
CA VAL A 130 -12.84 0.34 19.41
C VAL A 130 -12.45 0.14 17.95
N GLN A 131 -12.70 -1.02 17.37
CA GLN A 131 -12.45 -1.28 15.96
C GLN A 131 -13.38 -0.47 15.05
N ALA A 132 -14.65 -0.38 15.38
CA ALA A 132 -15.63 0.44 14.67
C ALA A 132 -15.26 1.93 14.74
N GLY A 133 -15.02 2.46 15.94
CA GLY A 133 -14.67 3.86 16.14
C GLY A 133 -13.34 4.29 15.51
N ASN A 134 -12.38 3.37 15.41
CA ASN A 134 -11.06 3.65 14.80
C ASN A 134 -11.03 3.51 13.26
N LYS A 135 -12.17 3.53 12.56
CA LYS A 135 -12.18 3.58 11.08
C LYS A 135 -11.69 4.96 10.59
N SER A 136 -10.38 5.16 10.63
CA SER A 136 -9.71 6.41 10.26
C SER A 136 -9.99 6.87 8.82
N SER A 137 -10.42 5.96 7.94
CA SER A 137 -10.81 6.29 6.57
C SER A 137 -11.94 7.32 6.51
N VAL A 138 -12.90 7.27 7.43
CA VAL A 138 -14.05 8.21 7.49
C VAL A 138 -13.59 9.66 7.69
N SER A 139 -12.46 9.91 8.36
CA SER A 139 -11.90 11.27 8.50
C SER A 139 -11.55 11.93 7.15
N LYS A 140 -11.55 11.18 6.05
CA LYS A 140 -11.34 11.72 4.70
C LYS A 140 -12.49 12.61 4.23
N PHE A 141 -13.73 12.37 4.68
CA PHE A 141 -14.84 13.28 4.42
C PHE A 141 -14.59 14.66 5.00
N ASN A 142 -14.05 14.73 6.22
CA ASN A 142 -13.65 16.02 6.80
C ASN A 142 -12.55 16.70 5.97
N ARG A 143 -11.63 15.93 5.39
CA ARG A 143 -10.60 16.46 4.49
C ARG A 143 -11.17 16.93 3.16
N MET A 144 -12.21 16.27 2.63
CA MET A 144 -12.96 16.74 1.45
C MET A 144 -13.56 18.11 1.74
N ILE A 145 -14.30 18.24 2.84
CA ILE A 145 -14.94 19.48 3.27
C ILE A 145 -13.92 20.62 3.45
N GLY A 146 -12.79 20.34 4.14
CA GLY A 146 -11.81 21.38 4.48
C GLY A 146 -10.82 21.72 3.35
N ARG A 147 -10.83 20.99 2.23
CA ARG A 147 -9.87 21.19 1.13
C ARG A 147 -10.52 21.44 -0.23
N ALA A 148 -11.80 21.19 -0.35
CA ALA A 148 -12.53 21.49 -1.57
C ALA A 148 -12.56 23.00 -1.79
N ASP A 149 -12.31 23.40 -3.01
CA ASP A 149 -12.49 24.77 -3.44
C ASP A 149 -13.96 25.20 -3.31
N SER A 150 -14.21 26.42 -2.92
CA SER A 150 -15.57 26.94 -2.70
C SER A 150 -16.35 27.16 -3.98
N GLU A 151 -15.68 27.34 -5.11
CA GLU A 151 -16.32 27.64 -6.40
C GLU A 151 -16.74 26.38 -7.16
N ASP A 152 -15.83 25.36 -7.20
CA ASP A 152 -16.03 24.18 -8.03
C ASP A 152 -16.03 22.84 -7.27
N SER A 153 -15.89 22.88 -5.95
CA SER A 153 -15.83 21.70 -5.07
C SER A 153 -14.70 20.72 -5.44
N ARG A 154 -13.63 21.18 -6.11
CA ARG A 154 -12.47 20.34 -6.45
C ARG A 154 -11.40 20.38 -5.37
N VAL A 155 -10.84 19.24 -5.08
CA VAL A 155 -9.66 19.11 -4.21
C VAL A 155 -8.40 19.02 -5.05
N ARG A 156 -7.56 20.03 -4.92
CA ARG A 156 -6.31 20.21 -5.67
C ARG A 156 -5.09 19.78 -4.86
N GLY A 157 -3.96 19.53 -5.53
CA GLY A 157 -2.68 19.24 -4.88
C GLY A 157 -2.65 17.91 -4.13
N ALA A 158 -3.40 16.88 -4.61
CA ALA A 158 -3.53 15.60 -3.93
C ALA A 158 -2.34 14.66 -4.16
N PHE A 159 -1.49 14.90 -5.16
CA PHE A 159 -0.42 13.99 -5.58
C PHE A 159 0.96 14.59 -5.35
N VAL A 160 1.92 13.75 -4.97
CA VAL A 160 3.32 14.10 -4.80
C VAL A 160 4.15 13.27 -5.77
N TYR A 161 4.77 13.94 -6.74
CA TYR A 161 5.69 13.32 -7.69
C TYR A 161 6.84 12.61 -6.97
N ALA A 162 7.10 11.35 -7.31
CA ALA A 162 8.14 10.51 -6.69
C ALA A 162 8.15 10.55 -5.15
N GLY A 163 6.97 10.73 -4.52
CA GLY A 163 6.85 10.90 -3.07
C GLY A 163 7.27 9.68 -2.25
N ALA A 164 7.27 8.48 -2.84
CA ALA A 164 7.89 7.28 -2.28
C ALA A 164 9.35 7.19 -2.75
N SER A 165 10.25 7.87 -2.09
CA SER A 165 11.63 8.13 -2.53
C SER A 165 12.49 6.88 -2.81
N GLN A 166 12.17 5.71 -2.22
CA GLN A 166 12.89 4.45 -2.53
C GLN A 166 12.44 3.79 -3.82
N THR A 167 11.18 3.97 -4.20
CA THR A 167 10.55 3.30 -5.34
C THR A 167 10.09 4.27 -6.41
N LEU A 168 10.29 5.56 -6.19
CA LEU A 168 9.88 6.66 -7.06
C LEU A 168 8.38 6.64 -7.43
N ARG A 169 7.56 5.89 -6.69
CA ARG A 169 6.11 5.92 -6.85
C ARG A 169 5.56 7.28 -6.44
N TYR A 170 4.46 7.65 -7.05
CA TYR A 170 3.67 8.76 -6.53
C TYR A 170 3.20 8.48 -5.11
N ALA A 171 3.16 9.51 -4.28
CA ALA A 171 2.46 9.48 -3.01
C ALA A 171 1.24 10.39 -3.08
N SER A 172 0.27 10.17 -2.21
CA SER A 172 -0.88 11.05 -2.10
C SER A 172 -0.93 11.74 -0.75
N ARG A 173 -1.40 12.98 -0.74
CA ARG A 173 -1.59 13.80 0.46
C ARG A 173 -3.02 14.36 0.51
N GLY A 174 -3.40 14.97 1.59
CA GLY A 174 -4.76 15.49 1.76
C GLY A 174 -5.80 14.38 1.76
N LEU A 175 -6.50 14.17 0.66
CA LEU A 175 -7.48 13.09 0.48
C LEU A 175 -6.87 11.70 0.60
N GLN A 176 -5.59 11.55 0.28
CA GLN A 176 -4.92 10.26 0.26
C GLN A 176 -5.67 9.23 -0.58
N LEU A 177 -5.90 9.55 -1.86
CA LEU A 177 -6.61 8.70 -2.83
C LEU A 177 -6.05 7.28 -2.89
N HIS A 178 -4.72 7.14 -2.87
CA HIS A 178 -4.02 5.83 -2.87
C HIS A 178 -4.42 4.91 -1.71
N ASN A 179 -4.97 5.46 -0.62
CA ASN A 179 -5.36 4.73 0.58
C ASN A 179 -6.88 4.68 0.77
N MET A 180 -7.67 4.94 -0.27
CA MET A 180 -9.11 4.73 -0.22
C MET A 180 -9.45 3.26 -0.39
N ARG A 181 -10.52 2.83 0.29
CA ARG A 181 -11.01 1.45 0.21
C ARG A 181 -11.43 1.12 -1.23
N ARG A 182 -11.06 -0.08 -1.72
CA ARG A 182 -11.44 -0.54 -3.07
C ARG A 182 -12.82 -1.21 -3.09
N ASP A 183 -13.21 -1.86 -1.98
CA ASP A 183 -14.53 -2.44 -1.79
C ASP A 183 -15.54 -1.31 -1.53
N CYS A 184 -16.31 -0.96 -2.56
CA CYS A 184 -17.29 0.13 -2.58
C CYS A 184 -18.67 -0.42 -2.93
N PHE A 185 -19.70 0.34 -2.65
CA PHE A 185 -21.06 0.09 -3.16
C PHE A 185 -21.10 0.27 -4.68
N SER A 186 -22.08 -0.39 -5.32
CA SER A 186 -22.42 -0.09 -6.72
C SER A 186 -22.88 1.36 -6.87
N PRO A 187 -22.83 1.95 -8.08
CA PRO A 187 -23.26 3.32 -8.28
C PRO A 187 -24.71 3.58 -7.82
N SER A 188 -25.64 2.65 -8.07
CA SER A 188 -27.03 2.76 -7.62
C SER A 188 -27.16 2.74 -6.11
N GLN A 189 -26.54 1.74 -5.44
CA GLN A 189 -26.55 1.67 -3.98
C GLN A 189 -25.89 2.89 -3.32
N ALA A 190 -24.82 3.40 -3.93
CA ALA A 190 -24.15 4.59 -3.42
C ALA A 190 -25.05 5.84 -3.52
N GLU A 191 -25.84 5.99 -4.59
CA GLU A 191 -26.79 7.10 -4.74
C GLU A 191 -27.96 6.97 -3.76
N ASP A 192 -28.52 5.76 -3.58
CA ASP A 192 -29.58 5.52 -2.60
C ASP A 192 -29.12 5.86 -1.18
N LEU A 193 -27.92 5.40 -0.79
CA LEU A 193 -27.34 5.71 0.52
C LEU A 193 -26.97 7.20 0.66
N ARG A 194 -26.53 7.82 -0.41
CA ARG A 194 -26.30 9.27 -0.46
C ARG A 194 -27.58 10.03 -0.14
N GLN A 195 -28.70 9.67 -0.77
CA GLN A 195 -29.97 10.31 -0.54
C GLN A 195 -30.48 10.07 0.90
N GLN A 196 -30.40 8.81 1.39
CA GLN A 196 -30.73 8.50 2.79
C GLN A 196 -29.94 9.38 3.78
N MET A 197 -28.61 9.57 3.54
CA MET A 197 -27.80 10.42 4.40
C MET A 197 -28.19 11.89 4.35
N ILE A 198 -28.52 12.42 3.19
CA ILE A 198 -28.95 13.82 3.03
C ILE A 198 -30.28 14.04 3.74
N ASP A 199 -31.21 13.12 3.59
CA ASP A 199 -32.55 13.17 4.18
C ASP A 199 -32.61 12.74 5.64
N ARG A 200 -31.46 12.34 6.20
CA ARG A 200 -31.34 11.93 7.62
C ARG A 200 -32.12 10.67 7.99
N TYR A 201 -32.25 9.72 7.05
CA TYR A 201 -32.82 8.40 7.32
C TYR A 201 -31.81 7.45 7.96
N ILE A 202 -32.30 6.31 8.47
CA ILE A 202 -31.43 5.20 8.92
C ILE A 202 -30.80 4.58 7.67
N LEU A 203 -29.50 4.26 7.74
CA LEU A 203 -28.78 3.66 6.62
C LEU A 203 -29.14 2.17 6.51
N GLU A 204 -29.78 1.82 5.41
CA GLU A 204 -30.23 0.46 5.11
C GLU A 204 -30.13 0.14 3.60
N ASP A 205 -30.06 -1.13 3.29
CA ASP A 205 -30.21 -1.71 1.95
C ASP A 205 -31.09 -2.96 2.02
N ASP A 206 -31.19 -3.71 0.93
CA ASP A 206 -31.99 -4.94 0.86
C ASP A 206 -31.63 -6.00 1.91
N SER A 207 -30.44 -5.92 2.52
CA SER A 207 -30.00 -6.81 3.61
C SER A 207 -30.41 -6.32 5.01
N GLY A 208 -30.96 -5.11 5.12
CA GLY A 208 -31.39 -4.46 6.34
C GLY A 208 -30.48 -3.32 6.80
N PHE A 209 -30.41 -3.07 8.11
CA PHE A 209 -29.63 -1.96 8.66
C PHE A 209 -28.13 -2.14 8.47
N LEU A 210 -27.46 -1.07 8.00
CA LEU A 210 -26.05 -1.08 7.70
C LEU A 210 -25.21 -0.51 8.86
N PRO A 211 -24.05 -1.12 9.18
CA PRO A 211 -23.10 -0.55 10.15
C PRO A 211 -22.56 0.80 9.66
N VAL A 212 -22.89 1.88 10.34
CA VAL A 212 -22.62 3.26 9.92
C VAL A 212 -21.17 3.46 9.48
N MET A 213 -20.20 3.19 10.34
CA MET A 213 -18.78 3.44 10.02
C MET A 213 -18.24 2.60 8.86
N ASP A 214 -18.78 1.40 8.63
CA ASP A 214 -18.39 0.57 7.49
C ASP A 214 -18.97 1.12 6.18
N THR A 215 -20.25 1.46 6.22
CA THR A 215 -20.98 2.08 5.12
C THR A 215 -20.28 3.37 4.67
N LEU A 216 -19.99 4.29 5.60
CA LEU A 216 -19.27 5.51 5.28
C LEU A 216 -17.89 5.23 4.67
N SER A 217 -17.18 4.21 5.14
CA SER A 217 -15.89 3.81 4.58
C SER A 217 -15.99 3.32 3.12
N LYS A 218 -17.08 2.64 2.75
CA LYS A 218 -17.36 2.19 1.37
C LYS A 218 -17.83 3.31 0.45
N LEU A 219 -18.34 4.40 1.00
CA LEU A 219 -18.83 5.56 0.27
C LEU A 219 -17.74 6.62 -0.04
N LEU A 220 -16.49 6.41 0.38
CA LEU A 220 -15.42 7.38 0.15
C LEU A 220 -15.06 7.57 -1.33
N ARG A 221 -14.99 6.50 -2.13
CA ARG A 221 -14.75 6.61 -3.57
C ARG A 221 -15.97 7.12 -4.33
N PRO A 222 -17.20 6.66 -4.04
CA PRO A 222 -18.41 7.25 -4.60
C PRO A 222 -18.58 8.76 -4.36
N ALA A 223 -17.96 9.30 -3.31
CA ALA A 223 -17.94 10.75 -3.08
C ALA A 223 -17.02 11.54 -4.02
N LEU A 224 -16.23 10.86 -4.87
CA LEU A 224 -15.52 11.48 -5.99
C LEU A 224 -16.47 11.50 -7.18
N ILE A 225 -16.80 12.66 -7.68
CA ILE A 225 -17.80 12.83 -8.75
C ILE A 225 -17.20 13.62 -9.92
N PRO A 226 -17.63 13.37 -11.16
CA PRO A 226 -17.28 14.23 -12.29
C PRO A 226 -18.09 15.52 -12.27
N ASP A 227 -17.71 16.50 -13.09
CA ASP A 227 -18.56 17.65 -13.38
C ASP A 227 -19.83 17.23 -14.13
N GLU A 228 -20.85 18.07 -14.09
CA GLU A 228 -22.09 17.84 -14.82
C GLU A 228 -21.82 17.69 -16.32
N GLY A 229 -22.41 16.66 -16.94
CA GLY A 229 -22.18 16.30 -18.34
C GLY A 229 -20.92 15.46 -18.58
N ASN A 230 -20.03 15.30 -17.56
CA ASN A 230 -18.84 14.46 -17.64
C ASN A 230 -19.05 13.07 -17.03
N VAL A 231 -18.11 12.18 -17.32
CA VAL A 231 -17.99 10.85 -16.72
C VAL A 231 -16.52 10.56 -16.40
N PHE A 232 -16.29 9.62 -15.48
CA PHE A 232 -14.96 9.05 -15.27
C PHE A 232 -14.73 7.88 -16.24
N VAL A 233 -13.58 7.88 -16.89
CA VAL A 233 -13.02 6.76 -17.63
C VAL A 233 -11.82 6.24 -16.81
N VAL A 234 -11.87 4.97 -16.43
CA VAL A 234 -10.90 4.37 -15.49
C VAL A 234 -10.27 3.15 -16.10
N GLY A 235 -8.94 3.07 -16.05
CA GLY A 235 -8.16 1.89 -16.42
C GLY A 235 -7.23 1.47 -15.29
N ASP A 236 -7.11 0.15 -15.05
CA ASP A 236 -6.25 -0.45 -14.02
C ASP A 236 -5.50 -1.65 -14.61
N TRP A 237 -4.17 -1.71 -14.42
CA TRP A 237 -3.40 -2.86 -14.89
C TRP A 237 -3.62 -4.09 -14.02
N ALA A 238 -4.03 -5.17 -14.64
CA ALA A 238 -4.13 -6.44 -13.95
C ALA A 238 -2.76 -6.98 -13.54
N SER A 239 -2.47 -6.96 -12.23
CA SER A 239 -1.25 -7.56 -11.63
C SER A 239 0.07 -7.04 -12.24
N VAL A 240 0.21 -5.73 -12.40
CA VAL A 240 1.36 -5.08 -13.05
C VAL A 240 2.71 -5.51 -12.47
N GLU A 241 2.85 -5.61 -11.14
CA GLU A 241 4.10 -6.05 -10.51
C GLU A 241 4.45 -7.51 -10.83
N ALA A 242 3.45 -8.39 -10.93
CA ALA A 242 3.65 -9.78 -11.31
C ALA A 242 4.03 -9.96 -12.80
N ARG A 243 3.86 -8.91 -13.62
CA ARG A 243 4.35 -8.82 -15.00
C ARG A 243 5.72 -8.15 -15.07
N ALA A 244 5.93 -7.09 -14.30
CA ALA A 244 7.17 -6.30 -14.30
C ALA A 244 8.38 -7.09 -13.78
N LEU A 245 8.24 -7.82 -12.67
CA LEU A 245 9.34 -8.59 -12.08
C LEU A 245 9.94 -9.63 -13.04
N PRO A 246 9.16 -10.53 -13.68
CA PRO A 246 9.70 -11.50 -14.62
C PRO A 246 10.30 -10.84 -15.88
N TRP A 247 9.72 -9.73 -16.36
CA TRP A 247 10.29 -8.97 -17.47
C TRP A 247 11.66 -8.37 -17.09
N LEU A 248 11.77 -7.73 -15.94
CA LEU A 248 13.03 -7.16 -15.43
C LEU A 248 14.12 -8.22 -15.25
N ALA A 249 13.74 -9.44 -14.88
CA ALA A 249 14.68 -10.55 -14.69
C ALA A 249 15.41 -10.97 -15.98
N LYS A 250 14.81 -10.76 -17.15
CA LYS A 250 15.35 -11.14 -18.47
C LYS A 250 15.88 -12.58 -18.47
N SER A 251 14.98 -13.52 -18.23
CA SER A 251 15.33 -14.92 -18.06
C SER A 251 14.28 -15.87 -18.66
N LYS A 252 14.69 -17.05 -19.12
CA LYS A 252 13.76 -18.06 -19.66
C LYS A 252 12.62 -18.43 -18.68
N GLY A 253 12.89 -18.43 -17.38
CA GLY A 253 11.86 -18.70 -16.37
C GLY A 253 10.89 -17.53 -16.20
N GLY A 254 11.40 -16.29 -16.29
CA GLY A 254 10.58 -15.08 -16.33
C GLY A 254 9.69 -15.04 -17.58
N ASP A 255 10.24 -15.40 -18.77
CA ASP A 255 9.46 -15.42 -20.01
C ASP A 255 8.30 -16.43 -19.93
N LYS A 256 8.53 -17.64 -19.37
CA LYS A 256 7.47 -18.62 -19.11
C LYS A 256 6.38 -18.07 -18.17
N LYS A 257 6.74 -17.24 -17.19
CA LYS A 257 5.77 -16.57 -16.33
C LYS A 257 4.94 -15.54 -17.11
N LEU A 258 5.56 -14.80 -18.02
CA LEU A 258 4.87 -13.86 -18.91
C LEU A 258 3.95 -14.57 -19.91
N ASP A 259 4.29 -15.79 -20.34
CA ASP A 259 3.44 -16.57 -21.24
C ASP A 259 2.10 -16.95 -20.60
N ILE A 260 2.02 -17.08 -19.27
CA ILE A 260 0.75 -17.26 -18.55
C ILE A 260 -0.18 -16.08 -18.82
N PHE A 261 0.36 -14.86 -18.72
CA PHE A 261 -0.41 -13.65 -19.00
C PHE A 261 -0.78 -13.51 -20.48
N ARG A 262 0.15 -13.81 -21.41
CA ARG A 262 -0.12 -13.80 -22.85
C ARG A 262 -1.20 -14.80 -23.26
N ALA A 263 -1.29 -15.92 -22.55
CA ALA A 263 -2.33 -16.92 -22.73
C ALA A 263 -3.67 -16.55 -22.05
N GLY A 264 -3.81 -15.35 -21.47
CA GLY A 264 -5.03 -14.91 -20.78
C GLY A 264 -5.36 -15.68 -19.50
N LYS A 265 -4.40 -16.43 -18.95
CA LYS A 265 -4.61 -17.25 -17.75
C LYS A 265 -4.46 -16.41 -16.47
N ASP A 266 -5.19 -16.83 -15.42
CA ASP A 266 -5.05 -16.21 -14.08
C ASP A 266 -3.76 -16.70 -13.41
N VAL A 267 -2.79 -15.80 -13.27
CA VAL A 267 -1.47 -16.07 -12.68
C VAL A 267 -1.55 -16.62 -11.25
N TYR A 268 -2.57 -16.26 -10.50
CA TYR A 268 -2.76 -16.71 -9.12
C TYR A 268 -3.29 -18.15 -9.07
N VAL A 269 -4.15 -18.51 -10.01
CA VAL A 269 -4.61 -19.89 -10.17
C VAL A 269 -3.44 -20.78 -10.63
N GLU A 270 -2.68 -20.36 -11.64
CA GLU A 270 -1.51 -21.10 -12.12
C GLU A 270 -0.44 -21.26 -11.05
N ALA A 271 -0.20 -20.22 -10.23
CA ALA A 271 0.71 -20.32 -9.09
C ALA A 271 0.24 -21.32 -8.04
N ALA A 272 -1.06 -21.32 -7.72
CA ALA A 272 -1.64 -22.27 -6.78
C ALA A 272 -1.49 -23.72 -7.30
N LEU A 273 -1.85 -23.96 -8.56
CA LEU A 273 -1.71 -25.28 -9.19
C LEU A 273 -0.26 -25.76 -9.20
N ALA A 274 0.69 -24.86 -9.52
CA ALA A 274 2.12 -25.18 -9.50
C ALA A 274 2.64 -25.58 -8.10
N MET A 275 2.02 -25.08 -7.04
CA MET A 275 2.31 -25.45 -5.65
C MET A 275 1.48 -26.63 -5.13
N GLY A 276 0.65 -27.27 -5.97
CA GLY A 276 -0.26 -28.33 -5.58
C GLY A 276 -1.46 -27.88 -4.74
N MET A 277 -1.78 -26.58 -4.75
CA MET A 277 -2.90 -26.00 -4.02
C MET A 277 -4.15 -25.94 -4.89
N THR A 278 -5.15 -26.70 -4.54
CA THR A 278 -6.44 -26.79 -5.25
C THR A 278 -7.60 -26.41 -4.32
N GLY A 279 -8.83 -26.34 -4.87
CA GLY A 279 -10.04 -26.06 -4.09
C GLY A 279 -10.34 -24.56 -3.93
N VAL A 280 -11.33 -24.27 -3.11
CA VAL A 280 -11.94 -22.92 -2.95
C VAL A 280 -10.91 -21.84 -2.60
N TRP A 281 -9.91 -22.17 -1.79
CA TRP A 281 -8.87 -21.23 -1.34
C TRP A 281 -7.62 -21.24 -2.23
N GLY A 282 -7.55 -22.12 -3.24
CA GLY A 282 -6.35 -22.25 -4.09
C GLY A 282 -5.91 -20.91 -4.70
N ARG A 283 -6.81 -20.25 -5.42
CA ARG A 283 -6.53 -18.95 -6.04
C ARG A 283 -6.07 -17.90 -5.01
N GLN A 284 -6.68 -17.88 -3.83
CA GLN A 284 -6.34 -16.92 -2.77
C GLN A 284 -4.95 -17.18 -2.19
N ILE A 285 -4.59 -18.45 -1.99
CA ILE A 285 -3.24 -18.86 -1.58
C ILE A 285 -2.22 -18.46 -2.64
N GLY A 286 -2.51 -18.73 -3.92
CA GLY A 286 -1.67 -18.31 -5.04
C GLY A 286 -1.46 -16.80 -5.08
N LYS A 287 -2.52 -16.01 -4.86
CA LYS A 287 -2.44 -14.53 -4.78
C LYS A 287 -1.52 -14.08 -3.64
N VAL A 288 -1.72 -14.62 -2.44
CA VAL A 288 -0.89 -14.30 -1.28
C VAL A 288 0.57 -14.70 -1.54
N ALA A 289 0.82 -15.87 -2.13
CA ALA A 289 2.17 -16.32 -2.46
C ALA A 289 2.87 -15.38 -3.46
N GLU A 290 2.23 -15.04 -4.58
CA GLU A 290 2.81 -14.14 -5.58
C GLU A 290 3.15 -12.76 -4.98
N LEU A 291 2.24 -12.18 -4.19
CA LEU A 291 2.41 -10.84 -3.61
C LEU A 291 3.45 -10.81 -2.47
N SER A 292 3.52 -11.87 -1.64
CA SER A 292 4.39 -11.89 -0.46
C SER A 292 5.78 -12.48 -0.72
N LEU A 293 5.92 -13.42 -1.67
CA LEU A 293 7.16 -14.15 -1.92
C LEU A 293 7.97 -13.60 -3.08
N GLY A 294 7.35 -12.85 -3.99
CA GLY A 294 8.01 -12.30 -5.19
C GLY A 294 9.25 -11.44 -4.90
N TYR A 295 9.35 -10.90 -3.71
CA TYR A 295 10.46 -10.05 -3.24
C TYR A 295 11.27 -10.68 -2.11
N GLY A 296 11.42 -12.00 -2.13
CA GLY A 296 12.23 -12.72 -1.14
C GLY A 296 11.58 -12.85 0.23
N GLY A 297 10.28 -12.61 0.35
CA GLY A 297 9.53 -12.88 1.57
C GLY A 297 9.68 -14.33 2.02
N ALA A 298 9.53 -14.57 3.33
CA ALA A 298 9.57 -15.90 3.93
C ALA A 298 8.25 -16.21 4.63
N ALA A 299 8.22 -17.28 5.43
CA ALA A 299 7.02 -17.73 6.13
C ALA A 299 6.31 -16.61 6.93
N GLY A 300 7.06 -15.72 7.58
CA GLY A 300 6.48 -14.58 8.30
C GLY A 300 5.77 -13.59 7.40
N ALA A 301 6.34 -13.25 6.23
CA ALA A 301 5.72 -12.34 5.27
C ALA A 301 4.44 -12.96 4.67
N PHE A 302 4.52 -14.23 4.27
CA PHE A 302 3.35 -14.96 3.77
C PHE A 302 2.25 -15.03 4.83
N GLY A 303 2.56 -15.46 6.06
CA GLY A 303 1.60 -15.61 7.15
C GLY A 303 0.90 -14.30 7.51
N ASN A 304 1.66 -13.20 7.58
CA ASN A 304 1.09 -11.87 7.84
C ASN A 304 0.15 -11.41 6.71
N MET A 305 0.53 -11.64 5.47
CA MET A 305 -0.33 -11.30 4.34
C MET A 305 -1.56 -12.21 4.27
N ALA A 306 -1.41 -13.51 4.50
CA ALA A 306 -2.49 -14.49 4.52
C ALA A 306 -3.60 -14.09 5.51
N LYS A 307 -3.23 -13.67 6.73
CA LYS A 307 -4.17 -13.16 7.74
C LYS A 307 -5.00 -11.98 7.22
N ASN A 308 -4.41 -11.05 6.46
CA ASN A 308 -5.13 -9.92 5.88
C ASN A 308 -6.19 -10.35 4.84
N TYR A 309 -6.02 -11.53 4.28
CA TYR A 309 -6.96 -12.16 3.34
C TYR A 309 -7.86 -13.23 3.99
N GLY A 310 -7.90 -13.28 5.33
CA GLY A 310 -8.73 -14.24 6.07
C GLY A 310 -8.22 -15.68 6.06
N LEU A 311 -6.96 -15.90 5.65
CA LEU A 311 -6.33 -17.22 5.61
C LEU A 311 -5.48 -17.44 6.87
N VAL A 312 -5.86 -18.39 7.69
CA VAL A 312 -5.07 -18.84 8.84
C VAL A 312 -4.57 -20.25 8.55
N LEU A 313 -3.27 -20.39 8.35
CA LEU A 313 -2.64 -21.67 7.99
C LEU A 313 -1.62 -22.09 9.06
N PRO A 314 -1.51 -23.38 9.39
CA PRO A 314 -0.46 -23.91 10.26
C PRO A 314 0.93 -23.62 9.69
N GLU A 315 1.91 -23.42 10.57
CA GLU A 315 3.27 -23.03 10.20
C GLU A 315 3.94 -24.00 9.20
N TYR A 316 3.74 -25.30 9.38
CA TYR A 316 4.29 -26.32 8.48
C TYR A 316 3.73 -26.19 7.05
N LYS A 317 2.43 -25.87 6.90
CA LYS A 317 1.82 -25.61 5.59
C LYS A 317 2.39 -24.34 4.95
N VAL A 318 2.54 -23.28 5.75
CA VAL A 318 3.14 -22.03 5.28
C VAL A 318 4.56 -22.28 4.77
N LYS A 319 5.38 -23.04 5.50
CA LYS A 319 6.73 -23.40 5.07
C LYS A 319 6.71 -24.19 3.76
N GLY A 320 5.84 -25.21 3.63
CA GLY A 320 5.70 -25.99 2.40
C GLY A 320 5.30 -25.13 1.19
N ILE A 321 4.41 -24.15 1.36
CA ILE A 321 4.01 -23.18 0.31
C ILE A 321 5.21 -22.33 -0.12
N VAL A 322 5.97 -21.80 0.84
CA VAL A 322 7.16 -20.96 0.55
C VAL A 322 8.21 -21.75 -0.23
N ASP A 323 8.49 -22.97 0.19
CA ASP A 323 9.48 -23.83 -0.46
C ASP A 323 9.03 -24.21 -1.87
N ALA A 324 7.77 -24.63 -2.05
CA ALA A 324 7.19 -24.97 -3.35
C ALA A 324 7.18 -23.76 -4.30
N TRP A 325 6.85 -22.56 -3.80
CA TRP A 325 6.87 -21.36 -4.62
C TRP A 325 8.28 -21.01 -5.09
N ARG A 326 9.28 -21.09 -4.21
CA ARG A 326 10.69 -20.83 -4.56
C ARG A 326 11.26 -21.82 -5.56
N ASP A 327 10.89 -23.09 -5.43
CA ASP A 327 11.27 -24.13 -6.40
C ASP A 327 10.70 -23.80 -7.80
N LYS A 328 9.41 -23.51 -7.90
CA LYS A 328 8.76 -23.15 -9.16
C LYS A 328 9.20 -21.82 -9.74
N ASN A 329 9.61 -20.88 -8.88
CA ASN A 329 10.11 -19.57 -9.25
C ASN A 329 11.61 -19.40 -9.00
N SER A 330 12.41 -20.45 -9.20
CA SER A 330 13.87 -20.41 -9.02
C SER A 330 14.55 -19.31 -9.85
N TRP A 331 13.96 -18.91 -10.97
CA TRP A 331 14.38 -17.76 -11.77
C TRP A 331 14.34 -16.45 -10.98
N ALA A 332 13.32 -16.26 -10.13
CA ALA A 332 13.18 -15.07 -9.30
C ALA A 332 14.26 -15.07 -8.20
N VAL A 333 14.50 -16.21 -7.56
CA VAL A 333 15.58 -16.35 -6.55
C VAL A 333 16.94 -16.01 -7.18
N ALA A 334 17.23 -16.57 -8.35
CA ALA A 334 18.47 -16.28 -9.09
C ALA A 334 18.55 -14.80 -9.52
N PHE A 335 17.42 -14.16 -9.82
CA PHE A 335 17.40 -12.74 -10.15
C PHE A 335 17.71 -11.87 -8.93
N TRP A 336 17.13 -12.15 -7.77
CA TRP A 336 17.46 -11.41 -6.54
C TRP A 336 18.96 -11.49 -6.20
N ASP A 337 19.57 -12.68 -6.37
CA ASP A 337 21.00 -12.87 -6.12
C ASP A 337 21.86 -12.09 -7.12
N ARG A 338 21.48 -12.07 -8.41
CA ARG A 338 22.17 -11.26 -9.42
C ARG A 338 22.07 -9.75 -9.12
N LEU A 339 20.90 -9.24 -8.71
CA LEU A 339 20.73 -7.83 -8.33
C LEU A 339 21.66 -7.46 -7.17
N HIS A 340 21.69 -8.27 -6.13
CA HIS A 340 22.52 -8.02 -4.96
C HIS A 340 24.01 -8.10 -5.29
N ALA A 341 24.43 -9.08 -6.10
CA ALA A 341 25.82 -9.23 -6.54
C ALA A 341 26.26 -8.02 -7.39
N ALA A 342 25.42 -7.56 -8.33
CA ALA A 342 25.70 -6.38 -9.17
C ALA A 342 25.81 -5.11 -8.32
N ALA A 343 24.92 -4.90 -7.36
CA ALA A 343 24.97 -3.76 -6.45
C ALA A 343 26.26 -3.74 -5.59
N ILE A 344 26.67 -4.90 -5.06
CA ILE A 344 27.92 -5.03 -4.32
C ILE A 344 29.13 -4.79 -5.22
N ALA A 345 29.14 -5.33 -6.44
CA ALA A 345 30.23 -5.14 -7.40
C ALA A 345 30.40 -3.66 -7.77
N ALA A 346 29.31 -2.95 -7.99
CA ALA A 346 29.33 -1.51 -8.27
C ALA A 346 29.98 -0.71 -7.13
N VAL A 347 29.65 -1.00 -5.87
CA VAL A 347 30.27 -0.32 -4.71
C VAL A 347 31.74 -0.67 -4.57
N LYS A 348 32.17 -1.89 -4.91
CA LYS A 348 33.56 -2.32 -4.89
C LYS A 348 34.39 -1.69 -6.00
N LYS A 349 33.77 -1.39 -7.15
CA LYS A 349 34.41 -0.86 -8.33
C LYS A 349 33.70 0.42 -8.83
N PRO A 350 33.93 1.53 -8.13
CA PRO A 350 33.27 2.80 -8.45
C PRO A 350 33.53 3.26 -9.88
N GLY A 351 32.48 3.71 -10.57
CA GLY A 351 32.53 4.17 -11.95
C GLY A 351 32.33 3.05 -13.00
N GLU A 352 32.35 1.77 -12.60
CA GLU A 352 32.00 0.67 -13.49
C GLU A 352 30.51 0.30 -13.39
N GLU A 353 29.94 -0.10 -14.53
CA GLU A 353 28.53 -0.55 -14.60
C GLU A 353 28.42 -2.06 -14.44
N PHE A 354 27.43 -2.50 -13.65
CA PHE A 354 27.12 -3.91 -13.41
C PHE A 354 25.64 -4.19 -13.70
N LYS A 355 25.38 -5.11 -14.63
CA LYS A 355 24.04 -5.44 -15.11
C LYS A 355 23.45 -6.67 -14.42
N ALA A 356 22.16 -6.59 -14.08
CA ALA A 356 21.36 -7.70 -13.60
C ALA A 356 19.96 -7.64 -14.24
N GLY A 357 19.71 -8.47 -15.26
CA GLY A 357 18.52 -8.35 -16.09
C GLY A 357 18.46 -7.02 -16.83
N HIS A 358 17.36 -6.29 -16.65
CA HIS A 358 17.19 -4.93 -17.18
C HIS A 358 17.63 -3.81 -16.22
N ALA A 359 18.18 -4.13 -15.05
CA ALA A 359 18.73 -3.16 -14.12
C ALA A 359 20.24 -3.02 -14.30
N THR A 360 20.77 -1.80 -14.21
CA THR A 360 22.20 -1.49 -14.21
C THR A 360 22.58 -0.74 -12.95
N TYR A 361 23.58 -1.22 -12.22
CA TYR A 361 24.11 -0.57 -11.02
C TYR A 361 25.42 0.16 -11.32
N LEU A 362 25.56 1.38 -10.80
CA LEU A 362 26.75 2.23 -10.91
C LEU A 362 26.98 2.94 -9.57
N PHE A 363 28.21 2.95 -9.05
CA PHE A 363 28.53 3.72 -7.85
C PHE A 363 29.24 5.03 -8.19
N ALA A 364 28.55 6.15 -7.93
CA ALA A 364 29.02 7.51 -8.15
C ALA A 364 29.67 8.06 -6.86
N LYS A 365 31.03 8.05 -6.78
CA LYS A 365 31.78 8.50 -5.59
C LYS A 365 31.48 9.94 -5.19
N ASN A 366 31.38 10.82 -6.18
CA ASN A 366 31.27 12.27 -5.97
C ASN A 366 29.84 12.75 -5.72
N LEU A 367 28.83 11.87 -5.87
CA LEU A 367 27.45 12.22 -5.64
C LEU A 367 27.08 11.96 -4.16
N MET A 368 26.74 13.01 -3.43
CA MET A 368 26.26 12.97 -2.02
C MET A 368 27.16 12.15 -1.06
N GLY A 369 28.48 12.11 -1.30
CA GLY A 369 29.42 11.33 -0.49
C GLY A 369 29.40 9.82 -0.78
N GLY A 370 29.09 9.46 -2.03
CA GLY A 370 29.02 8.10 -2.55
C GLY A 370 27.58 7.57 -2.65
N THR A 371 27.05 7.51 -3.85
CA THR A 371 25.68 7.06 -4.11
C THR A 371 25.70 5.86 -5.05
N LEU A 372 25.02 4.79 -4.64
CA LEU A 372 24.74 3.68 -5.55
C LEU A 372 23.51 4.07 -6.38
N LEU A 373 23.68 4.13 -7.68
CA LEU A 373 22.63 4.36 -8.66
C LEU A 373 22.15 3.01 -9.19
N CYS A 374 20.83 2.90 -9.38
CA CYS A 374 20.22 1.81 -10.14
C CYS A 374 19.46 2.42 -11.31
N ILE A 375 19.91 2.12 -12.52
CA ILE A 375 19.37 2.63 -13.77
C ILE A 375 18.47 1.56 -14.37
N LEU A 376 17.23 1.92 -14.64
CA LEU A 376 16.19 1.07 -15.23
C LEU A 376 15.79 1.59 -16.62
N PRO A 377 15.12 0.79 -17.45
CA PRO A 377 14.57 1.24 -18.72
C PRO A 377 13.71 2.49 -18.60
N GLY A 378 13.73 3.35 -19.63
CA GLY A 378 13.07 4.65 -19.63
C GLY A 378 13.83 5.72 -18.83
N ASP A 379 15.16 5.60 -18.73
CA ASP A 379 16.06 6.53 -18.04
C ASP A 379 15.70 6.79 -16.57
N LEU A 380 15.04 5.81 -15.95
CA LEU A 380 14.66 5.90 -14.55
C LEU A 380 15.86 5.62 -13.65
N ILE A 381 16.26 6.60 -12.85
CA ILE A 381 17.44 6.53 -11.99
C ILE A 381 17.03 6.53 -10.52
N MET A 382 17.17 5.37 -9.86
CA MET A 382 17.01 5.24 -8.41
C MET A 382 18.33 5.52 -7.70
N GLN A 383 18.26 6.07 -6.49
CA GLN A 383 19.43 6.48 -5.72
C GLN A 383 19.41 5.89 -4.31
N TYR A 384 20.56 5.35 -3.92
CA TYR A 384 20.83 4.87 -2.55
C TYR A 384 22.01 5.66 -1.98
N PRO A 385 21.75 6.82 -1.33
CA PRO A 385 22.78 7.74 -0.85
C PRO A 385 23.67 7.11 0.21
N LYS A 386 24.96 7.50 0.20
CA LYS A 386 26.00 7.03 1.12
C LYS A 386 26.03 5.51 1.25
N ALA A 387 25.89 4.82 0.12
CA ALA A 387 25.96 3.37 0.08
C ALA A 387 27.40 2.92 0.41
N LYS A 388 27.50 1.89 1.27
CA LYS A 388 28.78 1.27 1.67
C LYS A 388 28.61 -0.20 2.01
N LEU A 389 29.74 -0.90 1.98
CA LEU A 389 29.84 -2.25 2.53
C LEU A 389 30.36 -2.15 3.97
N GLU A 390 29.67 -2.78 4.90
CA GLU A 390 30.05 -2.82 6.32
C GLU A 390 29.75 -4.20 6.92
N ILE A 391 30.53 -4.58 7.94
CA ILE A 391 30.29 -5.82 8.66
C ILE A 391 29.30 -5.52 9.79
N LEU A 392 28.14 -6.15 9.73
CA LEU A 392 27.11 -6.05 10.76
C LEU A 392 26.99 -7.36 11.54
N ASP A 393 26.75 -7.25 12.83
CA ASP A 393 26.37 -8.39 13.66
C ASP A 393 24.90 -8.73 13.39
N THR A 394 24.63 -9.97 13.01
CA THR A 394 23.29 -10.50 12.76
C THR A 394 23.04 -11.68 13.70
N GLU A 395 21.78 -12.11 13.81
CA GLU A 395 21.41 -13.36 14.56
C GLU A 395 22.17 -14.60 14.05
N TYR A 396 22.75 -14.55 12.85
CA TYR A 396 23.53 -15.62 12.22
C TYR A 396 25.05 -15.34 12.21
N GLY A 397 25.52 -14.36 13.02
CA GLY A 397 26.93 -13.94 13.09
C GLY A 397 27.27 -12.72 12.23
N LYS A 398 28.57 -12.43 12.14
CA LYS A 398 29.08 -11.28 11.38
C LYS A 398 28.90 -11.47 9.87
N LYS A 399 28.24 -10.52 9.22
CA LYS A 399 27.95 -10.57 7.78
C LYS A 399 28.34 -9.27 7.09
N LEU A 400 29.07 -9.39 5.96
CA LEU A 400 29.30 -8.26 5.07
C LEU A 400 27.96 -7.86 4.43
N THR A 401 27.52 -6.63 4.70
CA THR A 401 26.20 -6.13 4.33
C THR A 401 26.35 -4.84 3.53
N LEU A 402 25.62 -4.75 2.43
CA LEU A 402 25.45 -3.51 1.68
C LEU A 402 24.39 -2.66 2.38
N THR A 403 24.75 -1.43 2.76
CA THR A 403 23.84 -0.51 3.45
C THR A 403 23.81 0.84 2.76
N ALA A 404 22.72 1.59 2.94
CA ALA A 404 22.58 2.97 2.49
C ALA A 404 21.79 3.79 3.53
N MET A 405 21.76 5.12 3.37
CA MET A 405 20.87 5.95 4.18
C MET A 405 19.42 5.62 3.89
N LYS A 406 18.60 5.60 4.95
CA LYS A 406 17.17 5.38 4.84
C LYS A 406 16.52 6.58 4.16
N ALA A 407 15.83 6.35 3.07
CA ALA A 407 14.98 7.38 2.46
C ALA A 407 13.79 7.71 3.39
N ASN A 408 13.12 8.84 3.17
CA ASN A 408 11.94 9.27 3.95
C ASN A 408 12.15 9.33 5.48
N TRP A 409 13.37 9.62 5.93
CA TRP A 409 13.61 9.85 7.35
C TRP A 409 13.43 11.33 7.68
N HIS A 410 12.65 11.59 8.72
CA HIS A 410 12.51 12.92 9.30
C HIS A 410 13.13 12.90 10.69
N PRO A 411 14.19 13.69 10.94
CA PRO A 411 14.83 13.74 12.24
C PRO A 411 13.86 14.23 13.31
N LYS A 412 13.87 13.53 14.44
CA LYS A 412 13.19 13.99 15.65
C LYS A 412 14.20 14.72 16.52
N GLN A 413 13.71 15.56 17.45
CA GLN A 413 14.59 16.22 18.42
C GLN A 413 15.39 15.16 19.20
N GLY A 414 16.71 15.26 19.17
CA GLY A 414 17.63 14.29 19.80
C GLY A 414 18.18 13.22 18.89
N ASP A 415 17.72 13.12 17.65
CA ASP A 415 18.35 12.22 16.66
C ASP A 415 19.70 12.79 16.21
N SER A 416 20.79 12.08 16.48
CA SER A 416 22.15 12.51 16.14
C SER A 416 22.64 11.97 14.78
N GLU A 417 22.07 10.86 14.29
CA GLU A 417 22.52 10.19 13.10
C GLU A 417 21.36 9.82 12.17
N TRP A 418 21.62 9.91 10.86
CA TRP A 418 20.69 9.44 9.85
C TRP A 418 20.68 7.90 9.81
N PRO A 419 19.54 7.23 10.03
CA PRO A 419 19.47 5.78 10.09
C PRO A 419 19.85 5.13 8.77
N ARG A 420 20.51 3.98 8.85
CA ARG A 420 20.88 3.17 7.71
C ARG A 420 19.94 1.98 7.56
N ILE A 421 19.81 1.51 6.33
CA ILE A 421 19.07 0.30 5.99
C ILE A 421 19.98 -0.68 5.25
N SER A 422 19.75 -1.96 5.45
CA SER A 422 20.37 -3.02 4.65
C SER A 422 19.69 -3.10 3.28
N LEU A 423 20.49 -3.03 2.21
CA LEU A 423 20.05 -3.24 0.84
C LEU A 423 20.16 -4.72 0.49
N TRP A 424 19.31 -5.54 1.09
CA TRP A 424 19.28 -6.97 0.81
C TRP A 424 18.57 -7.29 -0.49
N ARG A 425 18.82 -8.48 -1.04
CA ARG A 425 18.38 -8.90 -2.38
C ARG A 425 16.89 -8.70 -2.67
N GLY A 426 16.01 -8.99 -1.70
CA GLY A 426 14.57 -8.83 -1.87
C GLY A 426 14.15 -7.38 -1.89
N LEU A 427 14.73 -6.51 -1.04
CA LEU A 427 14.47 -5.07 -1.06
C LEU A 427 14.87 -4.45 -2.40
N LEU A 428 16.01 -4.87 -2.97
CA LEU A 428 16.41 -4.39 -4.29
C LEU A 428 15.42 -4.81 -5.38
N ALA A 429 14.96 -6.07 -5.34
CA ALA A 429 13.95 -6.58 -6.29
C ALA A 429 12.61 -5.85 -6.16
N GLU A 430 12.13 -5.63 -4.93
CA GLU A 430 10.91 -4.85 -4.68
C GLU A 430 11.03 -3.42 -5.22
N ASN A 431 12.12 -2.74 -4.86
CA ASN A 431 12.32 -1.35 -5.24
C ASN A 431 12.35 -1.17 -6.76
N ILE A 432 13.11 -2.00 -7.50
CA ILE A 432 13.18 -1.87 -8.97
C ILE A 432 11.85 -2.21 -9.65
N THR A 433 11.11 -3.21 -9.14
CA THR A 433 9.83 -3.59 -9.72
C THR A 433 8.81 -2.46 -9.53
N GLN A 434 8.71 -1.93 -8.33
CA GLN A 434 7.80 -0.83 -8.02
C GLN A 434 8.17 0.45 -8.78
N ALA A 435 9.46 0.76 -8.89
CA ALA A 435 9.93 1.92 -9.65
C ALA A 435 9.63 1.78 -11.15
N PHE A 436 9.80 0.59 -11.71
CA PHE A 436 9.48 0.33 -13.10
C PHE A 436 7.96 0.43 -13.37
N CYS A 437 7.12 -0.11 -12.48
CA CYS A 437 5.66 0.09 -12.57
C CYS A 437 5.28 1.57 -12.49
N ALA A 438 5.95 2.36 -11.64
CA ALA A 438 5.74 3.81 -11.59
C ALA A 438 6.18 4.51 -12.88
N ARG A 439 7.21 3.99 -13.58
CA ARG A 439 7.62 4.52 -14.89
C ARG A 439 6.56 4.24 -15.96
N LEU A 440 6.03 3.02 -16.00
CA LEU A 440 4.92 2.68 -16.92
C LEU A 440 3.72 3.61 -16.71
N LEU A 441 3.33 3.85 -15.45
CA LEU A 441 2.25 4.80 -15.14
C LEU A 441 2.56 6.20 -15.71
N ARG A 442 3.79 6.70 -15.56
CA ARG A 442 4.18 8.02 -16.06
C ARG A 442 4.08 8.13 -17.58
N GLU A 443 4.47 7.09 -18.32
CA GLU A 443 4.32 7.06 -19.77
C GLU A 443 2.87 7.23 -20.19
N VAL A 444 1.95 6.53 -19.54
CA VAL A 444 0.51 6.67 -19.85
C VAL A 444 -0.03 8.03 -19.44
N LEU A 445 0.40 8.57 -18.29
CA LEU A 445 -0.01 9.92 -17.85
C LEU A 445 0.46 11.04 -18.81
N LEU A 446 1.56 10.83 -19.53
CA LEU A 446 2.03 11.75 -20.59
C LEU A 446 1.12 11.74 -21.82
N ILE A 447 0.52 10.59 -22.14
CA ILE A 447 -0.32 10.36 -23.31
C ILE A 447 -1.77 10.76 -23.06
N CYS A 448 -2.31 10.42 -21.88
CA CYS A 448 -3.70 10.59 -21.55
C CYS A 448 -4.02 12.04 -21.11
N PRO A 449 -4.90 12.76 -21.83
CA PRO A 449 -5.40 14.07 -21.40
C PRO A 449 -6.41 13.91 -20.26
N ASN A 450 -6.78 15.00 -19.64
CA ASN A 450 -7.90 15.08 -18.68
C ASN A 450 -7.83 14.10 -17.49
N VAL A 451 -6.63 13.64 -17.12
CA VAL A 451 -6.43 12.85 -15.92
C VAL A 451 -6.67 13.73 -14.69
N VAL A 452 -7.58 13.31 -13.82
CA VAL A 452 -7.92 13.97 -12.54
C VAL A 452 -7.34 13.22 -11.34
N GLY A 453 -6.94 11.97 -11.54
CA GLY A 453 -6.37 11.15 -10.48
C GLY A 453 -5.73 9.87 -10.98
N HIS A 454 -4.94 9.27 -10.11
CA HIS A 454 -4.36 7.95 -10.32
C HIS A 454 -4.15 7.25 -8.97
N VAL A 455 -4.19 5.92 -8.95
CA VAL A 455 -4.01 5.13 -7.73
C VAL A 455 -3.11 3.92 -8.05
N HIS A 456 -1.82 4.02 -7.75
CA HIS A 456 -0.79 3.00 -8.01
C HIS A 456 -0.65 2.66 -9.50
N ASP A 457 -1.53 1.80 -10.01
CA ASP A 457 -1.62 1.28 -11.37
C ASP A 457 -2.97 1.62 -12.06
N GLU A 458 -3.80 2.41 -11.39
CA GLU A 458 -5.11 2.90 -11.86
C GLU A 458 -5.00 4.34 -12.34
N ILE A 459 -5.61 4.68 -13.47
CA ILE A 459 -5.71 6.03 -14.03
C ILE A 459 -7.18 6.42 -14.11
N ILE A 460 -7.49 7.65 -13.70
CA ILE A 460 -8.85 8.21 -13.70
C ILE A 460 -8.85 9.47 -14.56
N MET A 461 -9.53 9.40 -15.69
CA MET A 461 -9.77 10.55 -16.59
C MET A 461 -11.19 11.06 -16.36
N GLU A 462 -11.38 12.36 -16.46
CA GLU A 462 -12.69 12.99 -16.46
C GLU A 462 -12.94 13.60 -17.83
N VAL A 463 -13.98 13.12 -18.54
CA VAL A 463 -14.23 13.48 -19.93
C VAL A 463 -15.73 13.72 -20.17
N PRO A 464 -16.11 14.54 -21.17
CA PRO A 464 -17.48 14.64 -21.61
C PRO A 464 -18.07 13.27 -21.94
N LYS A 465 -19.34 13.06 -21.61
CA LYS A 465 -20.01 11.76 -21.75
C LYS A 465 -20.01 11.24 -23.19
N ASP A 466 -20.10 12.12 -24.17
CA ASP A 466 -20.04 11.79 -25.61
C ASP A 466 -18.64 11.37 -26.09
N GLN A 467 -17.57 11.74 -25.35
CA GLN A 467 -16.18 11.37 -25.65
C GLN A 467 -15.69 10.14 -24.85
N ALA A 468 -16.55 9.53 -24.04
CA ALA A 468 -16.16 8.45 -23.13
C ALA A 468 -15.60 7.23 -23.87
N ALA A 469 -16.21 6.80 -24.98
CA ALA A 469 -15.78 5.64 -25.76
C ALA A 469 -14.41 5.86 -26.43
N GLU A 470 -14.18 7.04 -27.00
CA GLU A 470 -12.90 7.41 -27.60
C GLU A 470 -11.79 7.48 -26.54
N SER A 471 -12.08 8.11 -25.40
CA SER A 471 -11.16 8.21 -24.27
C SER A 471 -10.81 6.86 -23.67
N LEU A 472 -11.77 5.91 -23.62
CA LEU A 472 -11.50 4.54 -23.18
C LEU A 472 -10.55 3.84 -24.15
N THR A 473 -10.80 3.96 -25.46
CA THR A 473 -9.92 3.38 -26.50
C THR A 473 -8.49 3.94 -26.42
N LEU A 474 -8.37 5.26 -26.20
CA LEU A 474 -7.06 5.89 -26.00
C LEU A 474 -6.35 5.33 -24.76
N LEU A 475 -7.07 5.23 -23.63
CA LEU A 475 -6.52 4.72 -22.37
C LEU A 475 -6.07 3.26 -22.52
N GLU A 476 -6.90 2.40 -23.11
CA GLU A 476 -6.56 1.00 -23.40
C GLU A 476 -5.31 0.88 -24.30
N THR A 477 -5.24 1.70 -25.35
CA THR A 477 -4.10 1.72 -26.26
C THR A 477 -2.81 2.17 -25.55
N ALA A 478 -2.91 3.19 -24.71
CA ALA A 478 -1.77 3.70 -23.95
C ALA A 478 -1.29 2.75 -22.85
N MET A 479 -2.16 1.91 -22.32
CA MET A 479 -1.85 0.92 -21.28
C MET A 479 -1.36 -0.43 -21.84
N ASN A 480 -1.50 -0.71 -23.12
CA ASN A 480 -1.04 -1.94 -23.79
C ASN A 480 0.33 -1.75 -24.44
#